data_4b494205031087f1e74fade16f121836
#
_entry.id   4b494205031087f1e74fade16f121836
#
_cell.length_a   1.000
_cell.length_b   1.000
_cell.length_c   1.000
_cell.angle_alpha   90.00
_cell.angle_beta   90.00
_cell.angle_gamma   90.00
#
_symmetry.space_group_name_H-M   'P 1'
#
loop_
_entity.id
_entity.type
_entity.pdbx_description
1 polymer ?
#
loop_
_entity_poly.entity_id
_entity_poly.type
_entity_poly.pdbx_seq_one_letter_code
_entity_poly.pdbx_strand_id
1 'polypeptide(L)'
;MAVKKRFPYQAAFVACNGGCRATADCQYGCVGCELCVNVCRFEAIALNDYGVAEVNEDKCIACGKCVRECPRELIRIHECANPVVVKCSNKDPGKDARKMCEVSCIGCGICQKLCPAGAIPVTDNLSYIDESVCLSCGQCAVKCPRHAIYDLRGILTEKR
;
A
#
# COMPACT_ATOMS: atom_id res chain seq x y z
N MET A 1 5.85 25.50 -4.73
CA MET A 1 6.77 25.61 -3.58
C MET A 1 7.05 24.21 -3.03
N ALA A 2 8.30 23.82 -2.86
CA ALA A 2 8.65 22.54 -2.27
C ALA A 2 8.29 22.54 -0.78
N VAL A 3 7.50 21.57 -0.34
CA VAL A 3 7.11 21.42 1.06
C VAL A 3 8.33 20.94 1.84
N LYS A 4 8.74 21.67 2.88
CA LYS A 4 9.80 21.21 3.79
C LYS A 4 9.31 20.00 4.55
N LYS A 5 9.86 18.83 4.23
CA LYS A 5 9.58 17.57 4.95
C LYS A 5 10.36 17.56 6.27
N ARG A 6 9.75 17.05 7.34
CA ARG A 6 10.45 16.77 8.60
C ARG A 6 11.29 15.50 8.44
N PHE A 7 12.48 15.49 9.00
CA PHE A 7 13.27 14.26 9.12
C PHE A 7 12.86 13.50 10.41
N PRO A 8 12.67 12.16 10.37
CA PRO A 8 12.72 11.31 9.18
C PRO A 8 11.58 11.62 8.21
N TYR A 9 11.86 11.50 6.92
CA TYR A 9 10.83 11.74 5.89
C TYR A 9 9.79 10.63 5.92
N GLN A 10 8.57 11.00 6.22
CA GLN A 10 7.42 10.10 6.23
C GLN A 10 6.36 10.58 5.24
N ALA A 11 5.63 9.63 4.70
CA ALA A 11 4.48 9.89 3.84
C ALA A 11 3.36 8.89 4.12
N ALA A 12 2.15 9.23 3.70
CA ALA A 12 1.05 8.28 3.68
C ALA A 12 1.13 7.40 2.42
N PHE A 13 0.60 6.18 2.50
CA PHE A 13 0.29 5.37 1.34
C PHE A 13 -1.06 4.69 1.53
N VAL A 14 -1.67 4.25 0.43
CA VAL A 14 -2.95 3.55 0.43
C VAL A 14 -2.71 2.06 0.25
N ALA A 15 -3.13 1.24 1.21
CA ALA A 15 -2.97 -0.21 1.18
C ALA A 15 -4.05 -0.90 0.31
N CYS A 16 -4.23 -0.39 -0.90
CA CYS A 16 -5.07 -0.95 -1.95
C CYS A 16 -4.47 -0.60 -3.31
N ASN A 17 -4.47 -1.53 -4.24
CA ASN A 17 -3.86 -1.37 -5.56
C ASN A 17 -4.90 -1.28 -6.71
N GLY A 18 -6.19 -1.34 -6.39
CA GLY A 18 -7.25 -1.16 -7.38
C GLY A 18 -7.38 -2.27 -8.41
N GLY A 19 -6.99 -3.50 -8.07
CA GLY A 19 -7.10 -4.64 -8.98
C GLY A 19 -8.50 -5.24 -9.12
N CYS A 20 -9.48 -4.75 -8.37
CA CYS A 20 -10.88 -5.14 -8.48
C CYS A 20 -11.50 -4.38 -9.65
N ARG A 21 -12.18 -5.08 -10.55
CA ARG A 21 -12.93 -4.44 -11.65
C ARG A 21 -14.12 -3.63 -11.17
N ALA A 22 -14.65 -3.99 -10.00
CA ALA A 22 -15.64 -3.22 -9.27
C ALA A 22 -15.13 -3.03 -7.85
N THR A 23 -15.05 -1.81 -7.39
CA THR A 23 -14.70 -1.44 -6.00
C THR A 23 -15.63 -2.08 -4.96
N ALA A 24 -16.76 -2.63 -5.40
CA ALA A 24 -17.76 -3.30 -4.59
C ALA A 24 -17.40 -4.73 -4.18
N ASP A 25 -16.54 -5.43 -4.93
CA ASP A 25 -16.30 -6.86 -4.71
C ASP A 25 -15.35 -7.16 -3.54
N CYS A 26 -14.39 -6.25 -3.27
CA CYS A 26 -13.46 -6.40 -2.18
C CYS A 26 -13.88 -5.56 -0.97
N GLN A 27 -14.38 -6.22 0.07
CA GLN A 27 -14.79 -5.54 1.31
C GLN A 27 -13.64 -4.80 2.02
N TYR A 28 -12.39 -5.12 1.69
CA TYR A 28 -11.18 -4.49 2.23
C TYR A 28 -10.61 -3.41 1.29
N GLY A 29 -11.22 -3.18 0.13
CA GLY A 29 -10.70 -2.29 -0.90
C GLY A 29 -11.11 -0.84 -0.73
N CYS A 30 -10.40 0.04 -1.44
CA CYS A 30 -10.77 1.44 -1.56
C CYS A 30 -12.07 1.57 -2.38
N VAL A 31 -13.01 2.35 -1.88
CA VAL A 31 -14.32 2.58 -2.53
C VAL A 31 -14.37 3.91 -3.29
N GLY A 32 -13.26 4.65 -3.37
CA GLY A 32 -13.22 5.93 -4.09
C GLY A 32 -14.10 7.03 -3.50
N CYS A 33 -14.35 7.01 -2.18
CA CYS A 33 -15.26 7.97 -1.53
C CYS A 33 -14.72 9.40 -1.42
N GLU A 34 -13.48 9.63 -1.81
CA GLU A 34 -12.78 10.93 -1.82
C GLU A 34 -12.64 11.65 -0.47
N LEU A 35 -13.04 11.07 0.66
CA LEU A 35 -12.90 11.69 1.97
C LEU A 35 -11.44 12.06 2.27
N CYS A 36 -10.49 11.17 1.93
CA CYS A 36 -9.07 11.41 2.12
C CYS A 36 -8.52 12.51 1.18
N VAL A 37 -9.09 12.64 -0.02
CA VAL A 37 -8.77 13.71 -0.98
C VAL A 37 -9.21 15.07 -0.42
N ASN A 38 -10.48 15.15 0.00
CA ASN A 38 -11.09 16.40 0.48
C ASN A 38 -10.45 16.94 1.75
N VAL A 39 -9.96 16.06 2.64
CA VAL A 39 -9.29 16.49 3.89
C VAL A 39 -7.84 16.90 3.69
N CYS A 40 -7.25 16.59 2.54
CA CYS A 40 -5.83 16.84 2.28
C CYS A 40 -5.59 18.30 1.83
N ARG A 41 -5.14 19.14 2.75
CA ARG A 41 -4.82 20.56 2.46
C ARG A 41 -3.57 20.75 1.58
N PHE A 42 -2.81 19.68 1.34
CA PHE A 42 -1.57 19.69 0.55
C PHE A 42 -1.79 19.17 -0.86
N GLU A 43 -3.03 18.84 -1.22
CA GLU A 43 -3.35 18.24 -2.53
C GLU A 43 -2.44 17.05 -2.86
N ALA A 44 -2.07 16.30 -1.83
CA ALA A 44 -1.17 15.16 -1.95
C ALA A 44 -1.90 13.85 -2.31
N ILE A 45 -3.22 13.84 -2.34
CA ILE A 45 -4.02 12.65 -2.59
C ILE A 45 -4.98 12.92 -3.75
N ALA A 46 -5.02 12.00 -4.70
CA ALA A 46 -5.98 12.00 -5.81
C ALA A 46 -6.47 10.58 -6.07
N LEU A 47 -7.57 10.42 -6.78
CA LEU A 47 -7.98 9.13 -7.32
C LEU A 47 -7.19 8.85 -8.61
N ASN A 48 -6.71 7.62 -8.76
CA ASN A 48 -6.09 7.14 -9.98
C ASN A 48 -7.13 6.61 -10.97
N ASP A 49 -6.70 6.14 -12.14
CA ASP A 49 -7.57 5.63 -13.21
C ASP A 49 -8.38 4.38 -12.80
N TYR A 50 -8.01 3.72 -11.71
CA TYR A 50 -8.76 2.60 -11.13
C TYR A 50 -9.75 3.02 -10.05
N GLY A 51 -9.93 4.33 -9.82
CA GLY A 51 -10.81 4.87 -8.79
C GLY A 51 -10.31 4.66 -7.36
N VAL A 52 -9.02 4.40 -7.19
CA VAL A 52 -8.36 4.20 -5.89
C VAL A 52 -7.55 5.42 -5.53
N ALA A 53 -7.61 5.84 -4.26
CA ALA A 53 -6.82 6.94 -3.79
C ALA A 53 -5.31 6.61 -3.86
N GLU A 54 -4.54 7.54 -4.38
CA GLU A 54 -3.09 7.47 -4.47
C GLU A 54 -2.45 8.72 -3.86
N VAL A 55 -1.33 8.52 -3.18
CA VAL A 55 -0.63 9.60 -2.47
C VAL A 55 0.62 10.01 -3.24
N ASN A 56 0.77 11.30 -3.47
CA ASN A 56 2.01 11.89 -3.93
C ASN A 56 2.91 12.14 -2.72
N GLU A 57 3.98 11.35 -2.57
CA GLU A 57 4.93 11.45 -1.47
C GLU A 57 5.62 12.82 -1.40
N ASP A 58 5.86 13.47 -2.54
CA ASP A 58 6.55 14.77 -2.58
C ASP A 58 5.73 15.90 -1.97
N LYS A 59 4.40 15.80 -2.06
CA LYS A 59 3.47 16.75 -1.46
C LYS A 59 3.05 16.37 -0.03
N CYS A 60 3.17 15.09 0.33
CA CYS A 60 2.72 14.58 1.61
C CYS A 60 3.65 15.00 2.75
N ILE A 61 3.08 15.46 3.86
CA ILE A 61 3.81 15.82 5.09
C ILE A 61 3.51 14.88 6.26
N ALA A 62 2.90 13.74 6.00
CA ALA A 62 2.53 12.73 7.01
C ALA A 62 1.68 13.28 8.18
N CYS A 63 0.80 14.24 7.94
CA CYS A 63 -0.02 14.84 9.01
C CYS A 63 -1.11 13.92 9.58
N GLY A 64 -1.36 12.77 8.95
CA GLY A 64 -2.26 11.71 9.42
C GLY A 64 -3.76 12.03 9.31
N LYS A 65 -4.19 13.16 8.73
CA LYS A 65 -5.62 13.49 8.58
C LYS A 65 -6.36 12.46 7.73
N CYS A 66 -5.80 12.10 6.57
CA CYS A 66 -6.38 11.09 5.68
C CYS A 66 -6.49 9.70 6.31
N VAL A 67 -5.56 9.36 7.22
CA VAL A 67 -5.61 8.10 7.98
C VAL A 67 -6.86 8.02 8.83
N ARG A 68 -7.19 9.11 9.53
CA ARG A 68 -8.39 9.17 10.41
C ARG A 68 -9.71 9.23 9.64
N GLU A 69 -9.69 9.82 8.45
CA GLU A 69 -10.89 10.00 7.62
C GLU A 69 -11.23 8.78 6.75
N CYS A 70 -10.31 7.84 6.60
CA CYS A 70 -10.56 6.67 5.76
C CYS A 70 -11.52 5.67 6.43
N PRO A 71 -12.76 5.47 5.92
CA PRO A 71 -13.73 4.57 6.53
C PRO A 71 -13.35 3.09 6.43
N ARG A 72 -12.38 2.78 5.58
CA ARG A 72 -11.84 1.43 5.36
C ARG A 72 -10.47 1.21 6.00
N GLU A 73 -9.93 2.20 6.73
CA GLU A 73 -8.63 2.13 7.41
C GLU A 73 -7.47 1.69 6.49
N LEU A 74 -7.51 2.15 5.23
CA LEU A 74 -6.56 1.73 4.19
C LEU A 74 -5.29 2.59 4.14
N ILE A 75 -5.28 3.74 4.81
CA ILE A 75 -4.19 4.69 4.69
C ILE A 75 -3.26 4.52 5.88
N ARG A 76 -1.99 4.34 5.59
CA ARG A 76 -0.92 4.15 6.59
C ARG A 76 0.19 5.16 6.37
N ILE A 77 0.92 5.48 7.43
CA ILE A 77 2.15 6.27 7.35
C ILE A 77 3.32 5.30 7.30
N HIS A 78 4.27 5.57 6.42
CA HIS A 78 5.52 4.81 6.31
C HIS A 78 6.72 5.76 6.24
N GLU A 79 7.90 5.23 6.46
CA GLU A 79 9.15 5.95 6.25
C GLU A 79 9.52 5.94 4.76
N CYS A 80 9.73 7.11 4.16
CA CYS A 80 10.10 7.20 2.75
C CYS A 80 11.47 6.55 2.44
N ALA A 81 12.28 6.30 3.47
CA ALA A 81 13.52 5.52 3.33
C ALA A 81 13.23 4.05 2.94
N ASN A 82 12.08 3.52 3.34
CA ASN A 82 11.61 2.16 3.06
C ASN A 82 10.46 2.20 2.04
N PRO A 83 10.75 2.31 0.74
CA PRO A 83 9.72 2.50 -0.28
C PRO A 83 8.92 1.24 -0.60
N VAL A 84 9.29 0.09 -0.03
CA VAL A 84 8.64 -1.19 -0.29
C VAL A 84 7.47 -1.38 0.66
N VAL A 85 6.26 -1.43 0.12
CA VAL A 85 5.02 -1.52 0.91
C VAL A 85 4.09 -2.60 0.38
N VAL A 86 3.21 -3.11 1.24
CA VAL A 86 2.12 -4.02 0.85
C VAL A 86 0.89 -3.17 0.50
N LYS A 87 0.52 -3.12 -0.78
CA LYS A 87 -0.67 -2.41 -1.28
C LYS A 87 -1.89 -3.34 -1.33
N CYS A 88 -2.15 -4.03 -0.25
CA CYS A 88 -3.32 -4.89 -0.07
C CYS A 88 -3.73 -4.91 1.40
N SER A 89 -5.03 -5.02 1.66
CA SER A 89 -5.59 -5.17 3.01
C SER A 89 -6.56 -6.36 3.09
N ASN A 90 -6.65 -7.17 2.04
CA ASN A 90 -7.56 -8.32 1.98
C ASN A 90 -7.06 -9.45 2.89
N LYS A 91 -7.93 -9.92 3.78
CA LYS A 91 -7.68 -11.00 4.74
C LYS A 91 -8.43 -12.28 4.39
N ASP A 92 -9.15 -12.31 3.28
CA ASP A 92 -9.85 -13.50 2.82
C ASP A 92 -8.87 -14.62 2.47
N PRO A 93 -9.30 -15.89 2.56
CA PRO A 93 -8.50 -17.00 2.08
C PRO A 93 -8.01 -16.78 0.66
N GLY A 94 -6.78 -17.16 0.37
CA GLY A 94 -6.13 -16.87 -0.91
C GLY A 94 -6.91 -17.31 -2.15
N LYS A 95 -7.74 -18.37 -2.03
CA LYS A 95 -8.64 -18.85 -3.10
C LYS A 95 -9.70 -17.80 -3.45
N ASP A 96 -10.27 -17.14 -2.44
CA ASP A 96 -11.36 -16.17 -2.62
C ASP A 96 -10.78 -14.80 -2.97
N ALA A 97 -9.69 -14.38 -2.30
CA ALA A 97 -8.96 -13.17 -2.64
C ALA A 97 -8.53 -13.13 -4.12
N ARG A 98 -8.08 -14.28 -4.67
CA ARG A 98 -7.68 -14.40 -6.08
C ARG A 98 -8.84 -14.19 -7.05
N LYS A 99 -10.05 -14.60 -6.69
CA LYS A 99 -11.25 -14.43 -7.53
C LYS A 99 -11.70 -12.98 -7.57
N MET A 100 -11.60 -12.27 -6.43
CA MET A 100 -12.09 -10.91 -6.28
C MET A 100 -11.13 -9.86 -6.84
N CYS A 101 -9.83 -10.08 -6.77
CA CYS A 101 -8.84 -9.08 -7.13
C CYS A 101 -7.62 -9.70 -7.80
N GLU A 102 -7.21 -9.19 -8.95
CA GLU A 102 -6.07 -9.70 -9.71
C GLU A 102 -4.72 -9.45 -9.03
N VAL A 103 -4.63 -8.43 -8.18
CA VAL A 103 -3.42 -7.98 -7.48
C VAL A 103 -3.51 -8.13 -5.96
N SER A 104 -4.44 -8.96 -5.47
CA SER A 104 -4.57 -9.22 -4.04
C SER A 104 -3.43 -10.06 -3.50
N CYS A 105 -3.04 -9.79 -2.26
CA CYS A 105 -2.27 -10.77 -1.49
C CYS A 105 -3.12 -12.03 -1.27
N ILE A 106 -2.50 -13.18 -1.39
CA ILE A 106 -3.14 -14.50 -1.20
C ILE A 106 -2.52 -15.30 -0.05
N GLY A 107 -1.70 -14.64 0.77
CA GLY A 107 -1.05 -15.26 1.91
C GLY A 107 -0.09 -16.41 1.55
N CYS A 108 0.48 -16.44 0.34
CA CYS A 108 1.27 -17.58 -0.15
C CYS A 108 2.62 -17.78 0.57
N GLY A 109 3.08 -16.80 1.35
CA GLY A 109 4.30 -16.88 2.14
C GLY A 109 5.62 -16.82 1.35
N ILE A 110 5.60 -16.61 0.02
CA ILE A 110 6.82 -16.51 -0.79
C ILE A 110 7.70 -15.35 -0.32
N CYS A 111 7.10 -14.17 -0.11
CA CYS A 111 7.82 -12.99 0.38
C CYS A 111 8.44 -13.21 1.76
N GLN A 112 7.76 -13.92 2.65
CA GLN A 112 8.26 -14.28 3.98
C GLN A 112 9.50 -15.17 3.90
N LYS A 113 9.47 -16.21 3.04
CA LYS A 113 10.59 -17.14 2.86
C LYS A 113 11.81 -16.50 2.21
N LEU A 114 11.59 -15.54 1.32
CA LEU A 114 12.66 -14.86 0.59
C LEU A 114 13.28 -13.68 1.34
N CYS A 115 12.66 -13.22 2.42
CA CYS A 115 13.14 -12.05 3.15
C CYS A 115 14.39 -12.40 4.00
N PRO A 116 15.56 -11.85 3.67
CA PRO A 116 16.80 -12.17 4.41
C PRO A 116 16.79 -11.59 5.83
N ALA A 117 15.98 -10.56 6.07
CA ALA A 117 15.83 -9.93 7.38
C ALA A 117 14.70 -10.50 8.22
N GLY A 118 13.90 -11.43 7.68
CA GLY A 118 12.71 -11.94 8.37
C GLY A 118 11.62 -10.87 8.62
N ALA A 119 11.65 -9.78 7.85
CA ALA A 119 10.81 -8.59 8.06
C ALA A 119 9.36 -8.76 7.57
N ILE A 120 8.97 -9.92 7.06
CA ILE A 120 7.66 -10.08 6.41
C ILE A 120 6.88 -11.24 7.05
N PRO A 121 6.23 -11.01 8.20
CA PRO A 121 5.26 -11.97 8.71
C PRO A 121 4.03 -12.03 7.81
N VAL A 122 3.45 -13.22 7.68
CA VAL A 122 2.14 -13.45 7.04
C VAL A 122 1.15 -13.82 8.12
N THR A 123 0.15 -12.99 8.32
CA THR A 123 -0.89 -13.16 9.34
C THR A 123 -2.25 -12.90 8.70
N ASP A 124 -3.26 -13.68 9.06
CA ASP A 124 -4.63 -13.53 8.49
C ASP A 124 -4.65 -13.49 6.96
N ASN A 125 -3.92 -14.39 6.30
CA ASN A 125 -3.79 -14.46 4.83
C ASN A 125 -3.18 -13.23 4.16
N LEU A 126 -2.59 -12.31 4.91
CA LEU A 126 -2.00 -11.07 4.44
C LEU A 126 -0.55 -10.96 4.88
N SER A 127 0.32 -10.50 3.99
CA SER A 127 1.70 -10.15 4.32
C SER A 127 1.78 -8.75 4.91
N TYR A 128 2.68 -8.56 5.87
CA TYR A 128 3.01 -7.26 6.46
C TYR A 128 4.51 -7.03 6.31
N ILE A 129 4.94 -5.79 6.31
CA ILE A 129 6.37 -5.45 6.35
C ILE A 129 6.64 -4.72 7.65
N ASP A 130 7.54 -5.29 8.44
CA ASP A 130 8.09 -4.62 9.63
C ASP A 130 9.23 -3.69 9.17
N GLU A 131 8.92 -2.39 9.13
CA GLU A 131 9.87 -1.37 8.66
C GLU A 131 11.10 -1.26 9.57
N SER A 132 10.99 -1.65 10.84
CA SER A 132 12.11 -1.56 11.80
C SER A 132 13.25 -2.50 11.48
N VAL A 133 13.00 -3.62 10.80
CA VAL A 133 13.99 -4.62 10.41
C VAL A 133 14.13 -4.78 8.89
N CYS A 134 13.29 -4.11 8.10
CA CYS A 134 13.31 -4.20 6.65
C CYS A 134 14.57 -3.54 6.07
N LEU A 135 15.28 -4.28 5.21
CA LEU A 135 16.48 -3.79 4.51
C LEU A 135 16.17 -3.07 3.19
N SER A 136 14.89 -2.87 2.84
CA SER A 136 14.46 -2.26 1.58
C SER A 136 15.07 -2.87 0.31
N CYS A 137 15.47 -4.15 0.36
CA CYS A 137 16.13 -4.83 -0.76
C CYS A 137 15.18 -5.15 -1.94
N GLY A 138 13.86 -5.07 -1.74
CA GLY A 138 12.84 -5.20 -2.76
C GLY A 138 12.61 -6.60 -3.33
N GLN A 139 13.32 -7.64 -2.87
CA GLN A 139 13.13 -9.00 -3.38
C GLN A 139 11.68 -9.48 -3.27
N CYS A 140 11.00 -9.13 -2.18
CA CYS A 140 9.60 -9.46 -1.96
C CYS A 140 8.66 -8.82 -2.99
N ALA A 141 8.95 -7.60 -3.43
CA ALA A 141 8.17 -6.91 -4.46
C ALA A 141 8.37 -7.54 -5.84
N VAL A 142 9.63 -7.78 -6.22
CA VAL A 142 9.98 -8.40 -7.53
C VAL A 142 9.44 -9.83 -7.66
N LYS A 143 9.43 -10.59 -6.57
CA LYS A 143 9.02 -12.00 -6.57
C LYS A 143 7.57 -12.25 -6.19
N CYS A 144 6.80 -11.20 -5.90
CA CYS A 144 5.38 -11.35 -5.58
C CYS A 144 4.58 -11.78 -6.82
N PRO A 145 3.99 -13.00 -6.86
CA PRO A 145 3.27 -13.49 -8.04
C PRO A 145 1.94 -12.77 -8.27
N ARG A 146 1.52 -11.95 -7.30
CA ARG A 146 0.28 -11.19 -7.35
C ARG A 146 0.50 -9.69 -7.44
N HIS A 147 1.75 -9.24 -7.48
CA HIS A 147 2.09 -7.81 -7.47
C HIS A 147 1.39 -7.04 -6.33
N ALA A 148 1.23 -7.69 -5.16
CA ALA A 148 0.64 -7.07 -3.99
C ALA A 148 1.63 -6.24 -3.18
N ILE A 149 2.92 -6.41 -3.42
CA ILE A 149 4.01 -5.65 -2.79
C ILE A 149 4.63 -4.74 -3.84
N TYR A 150 4.77 -3.48 -3.49
CA TYR A 150 5.21 -2.42 -4.39
C TYR A 150 6.44 -1.70 -3.88
N ASP A 151 7.29 -1.28 -4.80
CA ASP A 151 8.25 -0.21 -4.61
C ASP A 151 7.60 1.11 -5.05
N LEU A 152 7.30 1.98 -4.10
CA LEU A 152 6.65 3.27 -4.35
C LEU A 152 7.49 4.22 -5.22
N ARG A 153 8.80 4.02 -5.30
CA ARG A 153 9.69 4.76 -6.21
C ARG A 153 9.59 4.28 -7.66
N GLY A 154 9.03 3.09 -7.89
CA GLY A 154 8.88 2.52 -9.22
C GLY A 154 10.19 2.08 -9.88
N ILE A 155 11.21 1.76 -9.07
CA ILE A 155 12.52 1.28 -9.57
C ILE A 155 12.49 -0.23 -9.77
N LEU A 156 11.89 -0.95 -8.81
CA LEU A 156 11.89 -2.41 -8.76
C LEU A 156 10.60 -3.01 -9.29
N THR A 157 9.51 -2.26 -9.26
CA THR A 157 8.20 -2.67 -9.76
C THR A 157 7.62 -1.58 -10.63
N GLU A 158 6.96 -1.96 -11.73
CA GLU A 158 6.22 -0.99 -12.54
C GLU A 158 5.05 -0.42 -11.72
N LYS A 159 4.86 0.90 -11.81
CA LYS A 159 3.66 1.56 -11.29
C LYS A 159 2.47 1.10 -12.12
N ARG A 160 1.46 0.66 -11.44
CA ARG A 160 0.19 0.28 -12.04
C ARG A 160 -0.75 1.46 -12.04
#